data_889e723939f26c23c6d9134959a6e774
#
_entry.id   889e723939f26c23c6d9134959a6e774
#
_cell.length_a   1.000
_cell.length_b   1.000
_cell.length_c   1.000
_cell.angle_alpha   90.00
_cell.angle_beta   90.00
_cell.angle_gamma   90.00
#
_symmetry.space_group_name_H-M   'P 1'
#
loop_
_entity.id
_entity.type
_entity.pdbx_description
1 polymer ?
#
loop_
_entity_poly.entity_id
_entity_poly.type
_entity_poly.pdbx_seq_one_letter_code
_entity_poly.pdbx_strand_id
1 'polypeptide(L)'
;MSVQLLLGNDAIALGMVENGCQVVTAYPGTPSSEILAGVVKFKKKLSRKIYTEWSASEKVAFEVALAASWSGMRSATTMKQVGLNVAADPLFSAAYTGVVGGFVIVPCDDPGPMSSQTEQDSRLFGLTAKVPVLDPSTPAEAMAMVKEALELSERHRVPVILRPTTRVCHAVQSVEVNGSGREAFAPAMPGFKRDPQRWAATPAFRLKLHHELNAKLRAIEDEFEKSPLNFVENPKFQTPNSKLGIIASGVAFATAQEALAELGASAPILKIGTPYPLPRKLVTDFVARCERVLVIEEPDACIELQIPDRTRVSGRLDGTVPNAGELSPEVIMAILAEALEVGDAPLSPPPDDNSLAAIVQSLKIEPRRPRLCPGCSHRSAFFTVKHTFGPNAIYPGDIGCYTLGTNLRAVDTCVDMGASVTMAAGFYHANRLAGDKRPIVATIGDSTFIHSGIVPLVNAVHTNARFILLILDNHTTAMTGAQPTPANDYIADGDIATKVPIPDLVQACGVRFVRVADPYDQKPFEALLKEAQAFTQSPEGGVAVIIADRPCILYDRTPVVESPVPVVITEECDGCRYCVEAFECPALVLRPDKSRVDIDYRVCVDCGQCIDACYKGFIVPRELATSE
;
A
#
# COMPACT_ATOMS: atom_id res chain seq x y z
N MET A 1 -12.14 5.55 31.99
CA MET A 1 -11.15 5.19 30.95
C MET A 1 -10.89 3.70 31.07
N SER A 2 -10.83 2.98 30.00
CA SER A 2 -10.41 1.57 29.96
C SER A 2 -9.15 1.46 29.10
N VAL A 3 -8.26 0.54 29.45
CA VAL A 3 -7.08 0.24 28.63
C VAL A 3 -7.46 -0.89 27.67
N GLN A 4 -7.19 -0.73 26.38
CA GLN A 4 -7.38 -1.76 25.37
C GLN A 4 -6.07 -1.99 24.61
N LEU A 5 -5.80 -3.25 24.30
CA LEU A 5 -4.69 -3.61 23.41
C LEU A 5 -5.14 -3.41 21.96
N LEU A 6 -4.54 -2.47 21.26
CA LEU A 6 -4.92 -2.07 19.90
C LEU A 6 -3.75 -2.17 18.92
N LEU A 7 -4.03 -2.61 17.73
CA LEU A 7 -3.17 -2.41 16.56
C LEU A 7 -3.17 -0.92 16.21
N GLY A 8 -2.08 -0.37 15.68
CA GLY A 8 -2.02 1.05 15.31
C GLY A 8 -3.12 1.46 14.34
N ASN A 9 -3.41 0.65 13.33
CA ASN A 9 -4.54 0.89 12.43
C ASN A 9 -5.89 0.90 13.16
N ASP A 10 -6.11 -0.01 14.12
CA ASP A 10 -7.31 -0.01 14.98
C ASP A 10 -7.37 1.24 15.89
N ALA A 11 -6.22 1.72 16.37
CA ALA A 11 -6.14 2.93 17.21
C ALA A 11 -6.52 4.18 16.40
N ILE A 12 -6.01 4.34 15.17
CA ILE A 12 -6.39 5.41 14.25
C ILE A 12 -7.89 5.34 13.95
N ALA A 13 -8.40 4.14 13.61
CA ALA A 13 -9.82 3.91 13.32
C ALA A 13 -10.72 4.28 14.50
N LEU A 14 -10.36 3.88 15.72
CA LEU A 14 -11.09 4.23 16.93
C LEU A 14 -11.03 5.74 17.18
N GLY A 15 -9.87 6.37 16.98
CA GLY A 15 -9.71 7.82 17.01
C GLY A 15 -10.67 8.55 16.08
N MET A 16 -10.87 8.07 14.84
CA MET A 16 -11.84 8.63 13.90
C MET A 16 -13.29 8.51 14.41
N VAL A 17 -13.65 7.32 14.92
CA VAL A 17 -15.01 7.06 15.42
C VAL A 17 -15.32 7.87 16.68
N GLU A 18 -14.39 7.96 17.63
CA GLU A 18 -14.57 8.71 18.88
C GLU A 18 -14.60 10.23 18.66
N ASN A 19 -13.88 10.73 17.66
CA ASN A 19 -13.83 12.15 17.35
C ASN A 19 -14.80 12.58 16.23
N GLY A 20 -15.82 11.77 15.95
CA GLY A 20 -16.99 12.16 15.18
C GLY A 20 -16.77 12.28 13.67
N CYS A 21 -15.85 11.52 13.08
CA CYS A 21 -15.85 11.34 11.64
C CYS A 21 -17.20 10.75 11.19
N GLN A 22 -17.78 11.33 10.15
CA GLN A 22 -19.07 10.91 9.59
C GLN A 22 -18.95 10.25 8.24
N VAL A 23 -17.85 10.52 7.53
CA VAL A 23 -17.53 9.92 6.23
C VAL A 23 -16.08 9.48 6.28
N VAL A 24 -15.84 8.19 6.05
CA VAL A 24 -14.49 7.63 5.95
C VAL A 24 -14.42 6.77 4.69
N THR A 25 -13.51 7.14 3.81
CA THR A 25 -13.29 6.49 2.52
C THR A 25 -11.89 5.92 2.43
N ALA A 26 -11.69 4.90 1.62
CA ALA A 26 -10.37 4.32 1.41
C ALA A 26 -10.25 3.63 0.05
N TYR A 27 -9.01 3.49 -0.43
CA TYR A 27 -8.67 2.45 -1.38
C TYR A 27 -7.72 1.44 -0.72
N PRO A 28 -7.89 0.12 -0.96
CA PRO A 28 -7.10 -0.91 -0.29
C PRO A 28 -5.61 -0.80 -0.61
N GLY A 29 -4.76 -0.82 0.43
CA GLY A 29 -3.30 -0.76 0.29
C GLY A 29 -2.61 -1.05 1.62
N THR A 30 -1.69 -2.02 1.67
CA THR A 30 -0.88 -2.27 2.86
C THR A 30 0.16 -1.15 3.03
N PRO A 31 0.28 -0.50 4.21
CA PRO A 31 -0.25 -0.90 5.52
C PRO A 31 -1.54 -0.20 5.97
N SER A 32 -2.35 0.43 5.12
CA SER A 32 -3.51 1.24 5.52
C SER A 32 -4.85 0.51 5.58
N SER A 33 -4.96 -0.68 4.99
CA SER A 33 -6.26 -1.34 4.76
C SER A 33 -7.06 -1.62 6.03
N GLU A 34 -6.41 -1.95 7.13
CA GLU A 34 -7.07 -2.27 8.39
C GLU A 34 -7.72 -1.05 9.04
N ILE A 35 -7.37 0.19 8.65
CA ILE A 35 -7.98 1.40 9.22
C ILE A 35 -9.47 1.45 8.90
N LEU A 36 -9.87 1.32 7.62
CA LEU A 36 -11.29 1.34 7.27
C LEU A 36 -12.03 0.13 7.85
N ALA A 37 -11.43 -1.05 7.83
CA ALA A 37 -11.99 -2.24 8.48
C ALA A 37 -12.21 -2.01 9.97
N GLY A 38 -11.27 -1.34 10.65
CA GLY A 38 -11.38 -0.92 12.04
C GLY A 38 -12.53 0.07 12.26
N VAL A 39 -12.69 1.07 11.37
CA VAL A 39 -13.83 2.02 11.44
C VAL A 39 -15.16 1.28 11.32
N VAL A 40 -15.29 0.33 10.38
CA VAL A 40 -16.50 -0.50 10.24
C VAL A 40 -16.77 -1.32 11.51
N LYS A 41 -15.74 -1.91 12.10
CA LYS A 41 -15.81 -2.64 13.38
C LYS A 41 -16.27 -1.75 14.54
N PHE A 42 -15.63 -0.59 14.73
CA PHE A 42 -15.88 0.28 15.86
C PHE A 42 -17.18 1.08 15.74
N LYS A 43 -17.59 1.52 14.53
CA LYS A 43 -18.89 2.18 14.35
C LYS A 43 -20.06 1.25 14.72
N LYS A 44 -19.97 -0.05 14.41
CA LYS A 44 -20.96 -1.05 14.82
C LYS A 44 -20.94 -1.23 16.34
N LYS A 45 -19.75 -1.44 16.94
CA LYS A 45 -19.58 -1.61 18.39
C LYS A 45 -20.10 -0.43 19.20
N LEU A 46 -19.90 0.80 18.73
CA LEU A 46 -20.27 2.05 19.41
C LEU A 46 -21.60 2.64 18.92
N SER A 47 -22.32 1.93 18.05
CA SER A 47 -23.60 2.38 17.45
C SER A 47 -23.51 3.77 16.81
N ARG A 48 -22.43 4.04 16.07
CA ARG A 48 -22.22 5.32 15.38
C ARG A 48 -22.67 5.25 13.93
N LYS A 49 -23.31 6.31 13.46
CA LYS A 49 -23.68 6.47 12.04
C LYS A 49 -22.51 7.10 11.29
N ILE A 50 -21.74 6.28 10.60
CA ILE A 50 -20.60 6.70 9.78
C ILE A 50 -20.76 6.04 8.40
N TYR A 51 -20.72 6.83 7.35
CA TYR A 51 -20.60 6.31 5.99
C TYR A 51 -19.18 5.80 5.77
N THR A 52 -19.05 4.59 5.26
CA THR A 52 -17.76 3.96 4.97
C THR A 52 -17.79 3.31 3.61
N GLU A 53 -16.75 3.53 2.80
CA GLU A 53 -16.66 2.89 1.49
C GLU A 53 -15.22 2.50 1.12
N TRP A 54 -15.09 1.39 0.46
CA TRP A 54 -13.96 1.08 -0.39
C TRP A 54 -14.22 1.70 -1.77
N SER A 55 -13.53 2.78 -2.07
CA SER A 55 -13.69 3.52 -3.32
C SER A 55 -13.01 2.81 -4.48
N ALA A 56 -13.37 3.15 -5.71
CA ALA A 56 -12.76 2.58 -6.91
C ALA A 56 -11.29 2.97 -7.12
N SER A 57 -10.86 4.12 -6.56
CA SER A 57 -9.46 4.57 -6.52
C SER A 57 -9.25 5.59 -5.41
N GLU A 58 -7.99 5.91 -5.09
CA GLU A 58 -7.64 6.90 -4.06
C GLU A 58 -8.12 8.30 -4.43
N LYS A 59 -8.09 8.66 -5.71
CA LYS A 59 -8.67 9.92 -6.20
C LYS A 59 -10.16 10.02 -5.86
N VAL A 60 -10.92 8.97 -6.14
CA VAL A 60 -12.37 8.90 -5.82
C VAL A 60 -12.58 8.97 -4.31
N ALA A 61 -11.81 8.19 -3.53
CA ALA A 61 -11.87 8.20 -2.07
C ALA A 61 -11.65 9.61 -1.51
N PHE A 62 -10.62 10.30 -1.99
CA PHE A 62 -10.30 11.67 -1.58
C PHE A 62 -11.44 12.65 -1.89
N GLU A 63 -11.96 12.62 -3.12
CA GLU A 63 -12.99 13.56 -3.59
C GLU A 63 -14.33 13.36 -2.87
N VAL A 64 -14.72 12.13 -2.57
CA VAL A 64 -15.93 11.83 -1.78
C VAL A 64 -15.79 12.38 -0.35
N ALA A 65 -14.65 12.15 0.31
CA ALA A 65 -14.39 12.67 1.65
C ALA A 65 -14.29 14.21 1.67
N LEU A 66 -13.69 14.81 0.64
CA LEU A 66 -13.60 16.27 0.49
C LEU A 66 -15.00 16.91 0.33
N ALA A 67 -15.87 16.30 -0.48
CA ALA A 67 -17.24 16.78 -0.66
C ALA A 67 -18.05 16.72 0.65
N ALA A 68 -17.82 15.68 1.46
CA ALA A 68 -18.40 15.57 2.79
C ALA A 68 -17.89 16.69 3.71
N SER A 69 -16.58 16.99 3.68
CA SER A 69 -16.00 18.11 4.42
C SER A 69 -16.58 19.45 3.97
N TRP A 70 -16.74 19.71 2.67
CA TRP A 70 -17.37 20.93 2.17
C TRP A 70 -18.83 21.06 2.62
N SER A 71 -19.50 19.92 2.88
CA SER A 71 -20.83 19.89 3.46
C SER A 71 -20.84 20.06 4.99
N GLY A 72 -19.69 20.29 5.61
CA GLY A 72 -19.52 20.56 7.04
C GLY A 72 -19.38 19.31 7.90
N MET A 73 -19.19 18.15 7.30
CA MET A 73 -18.99 16.90 8.02
C MET A 73 -17.50 16.64 8.30
N ARG A 74 -17.15 16.10 9.47
CA ARG A 74 -15.82 15.54 9.68
C ARG A 74 -15.64 14.33 8.80
N SER A 75 -14.56 14.29 8.04
CA SER A 75 -14.28 13.23 7.09
C SER A 75 -12.82 12.81 7.10
N ALA A 76 -12.54 11.59 6.68
CA ALA A 76 -11.19 11.10 6.50
C ALA A 76 -11.11 10.22 5.24
N THR A 77 -9.91 10.19 4.64
CA THR A 77 -9.56 9.23 3.59
C THR A 77 -8.26 8.54 3.95
N THR A 78 -8.19 7.24 3.72
CA THR A 78 -7.01 6.43 4.04
C THR A 78 -6.48 5.71 2.82
N MET A 79 -5.17 5.65 2.68
CA MET A 79 -4.51 5.05 1.53
C MET A 79 -3.06 4.68 1.86
N LYS A 80 -2.46 3.85 1.02
CA LYS A 80 -1.02 3.64 1.01
C LYS A 80 -0.30 4.88 0.44
N GLN A 81 1.00 5.09 0.76
CA GLN A 81 1.75 6.26 0.27
C GLN A 81 1.69 6.43 -1.24
N VAL A 82 1.77 5.34 -2.01
CA VAL A 82 1.68 5.42 -3.49
C VAL A 82 0.30 5.85 -3.98
N GLY A 83 -0.75 5.61 -3.17
CA GLY A 83 -2.10 6.10 -3.45
C GLY A 83 -2.21 7.62 -3.36
N LEU A 84 -1.34 8.26 -2.56
CA LEU A 84 -1.27 9.72 -2.50
C LEU A 84 -0.83 10.32 -3.85
N ASN A 85 -0.04 9.58 -4.64
CA ASN A 85 0.30 9.99 -6.02
C ASN A 85 -0.96 10.08 -6.89
N VAL A 86 -1.88 9.10 -6.74
CA VAL A 86 -3.17 9.07 -7.48
C VAL A 86 -4.09 10.18 -7.01
N ALA A 87 -4.07 10.52 -5.72
CA ALA A 87 -4.84 11.60 -5.11
C ALA A 87 -4.12 12.96 -5.11
N ALA A 88 -2.98 13.10 -5.77
CA ALA A 88 -2.18 14.33 -5.73
C ALA A 88 -2.93 15.54 -6.30
N ASP A 89 -3.56 15.42 -7.46
CA ASP A 89 -4.29 16.53 -8.08
C ASP A 89 -5.42 17.09 -7.18
N PRO A 90 -6.35 16.28 -6.65
CA PRO A 90 -7.33 16.79 -5.71
C PRO A 90 -6.71 17.27 -4.39
N LEU A 91 -5.60 16.73 -3.91
CA LEU A 91 -4.89 17.22 -2.72
C LEU A 91 -4.40 18.66 -2.93
N PHE A 92 -3.70 18.93 -4.03
CA PHE A 92 -3.22 20.27 -4.37
C PHE A 92 -4.39 21.25 -4.53
N SER A 93 -5.47 20.82 -5.17
CA SER A 93 -6.67 21.65 -5.35
C SER A 93 -7.37 21.94 -4.02
N ALA A 94 -7.49 20.96 -3.13
CA ALA A 94 -8.12 21.08 -1.82
C ALA A 94 -7.34 22.01 -0.88
N ALA A 95 -6.01 22.04 -0.96
CA ALA A 95 -5.19 22.97 -0.20
C ALA A 95 -5.59 24.44 -0.46
N TYR A 96 -5.87 24.79 -1.69
CA TYR A 96 -6.30 26.14 -2.08
C TYR A 96 -7.77 26.43 -1.73
N THR A 97 -8.69 25.52 -2.05
CA THR A 97 -10.12 25.71 -1.77
C THR A 97 -10.38 25.69 -0.28
N GLY A 98 -9.62 24.89 0.45
CA GLY A 98 -9.83 24.65 1.86
C GLY A 98 -10.99 23.70 2.13
N VAL A 99 -11.37 23.62 3.39
CA VAL A 99 -12.39 22.70 3.94
C VAL A 99 -13.38 23.46 4.82
N VAL A 100 -14.47 22.78 5.24
CA VAL A 100 -15.47 23.31 6.19
C VAL A 100 -15.51 22.45 7.44
N GLY A 101 -15.89 21.18 7.33
CA GLY A 101 -15.68 20.17 8.37
C GLY A 101 -14.25 19.65 8.34
N GLY A 102 -13.74 19.14 9.44
CA GLY A 102 -12.39 18.59 9.52
C GLY A 102 -12.16 17.50 8.47
N PHE A 103 -11.08 17.61 7.72
CA PHE A 103 -10.68 16.64 6.71
C PHE A 103 -9.26 16.14 6.94
N VAL A 104 -9.14 14.85 7.23
CA VAL A 104 -7.87 14.18 7.51
C VAL A 104 -7.55 13.18 6.41
N ILE A 105 -6.35 13.27 5.89
CA ILE A 105 -5.79 12.35 4.90
C ILE A 105 -4.75 11.49 5.62
N VAL A 106 -4.89 10.16 5.52
CA VAL A 106 -3.98 9.22 6.20
C VAL A 106 -3.24 8.38 5.16
N PRO A 107 -2.18 8.91 4.56
CA PRO A 107 -1.27 8.11 3.77
C PRO A 107 -0.36 7.33 4.73
N CYS A 108 -0.34 6.01 4.58
CA CYS A 108 0.51 5.15 5.40
C CYS A 108 1.79 4.82 4.63
N ASP A 109 2.93 5.30 5.15
CA ASP A 109 4.23 5.11 4.52
C ASP A 109 4.85 3.76 4.85
N ASP A 110 5.67 3.26 3.93
CA ASP A 110 6.33 1.95 4.00
C ASP A 110 7.86 2.12 3.81
N PRO A 111 8.57 2.70 4.80
CA PRO A 111 10.02 2.84 4.77
C PRO A 111 10.70 1.47 4.67
N GLY A 112 11.78 1.36 3.86
CA GLY A 112 12.39 0.08 3.55
C GLY A 112 11.42 -0.87 2.86
N PRO A 113 10.91 -0.56 1.67
CA PRO A 113 9.61 -0.97 1.13
C PRO A 113 9.35 -2.47 1.24
N MET A 114 8.59 -2.87 2.26
CA MET A 114 8.24 -4.26 2.54
C MET A 114 7.16 -4.78 1.58
N SER A 115 6.26 -3.90 1.14
CA SER A 115 5.12 -4.25 0.26
C SER A 115 4.89 -3.23 -0.86
N SER A 116 5.77 -2.26 -1.03
CA SER A 116 5.62 -1.15 -1.97
C SER A 116 6.60 -1.27 -3.14
N GLN A 117 6.20 -0.78 -4.30
CA GLN A 117 7.06 -0.72 -5.47
C GLN A 117 8.09 0.43 -5.42
N THR A 118 7.85 1.42 -4.55
CA THR A 118 8.76 2.56 -4.32
C THR A 118 8.79 2.91 -2.85
N GLU A 119 9.90 3.44 -2.38
CA GLU A 119 10.00 4.12 -1.10
C GLU A 119 9.65 5.60 -1.30
N GLN A 120 8.69 6.13 -0.51
CA GLN A 120 8.22 7.50 -0.64
C GLN A 120 7.91 8.08 0.73
N ASP A 121 8.09 9.41 0.84
CA ASP A 121 7.81 10.18 2.04
C ASP A 121 6.60 11.08 1.83
N SER A 122 5.47 10.72 2.43
CA SER A 122 4.24 11.51 2.34
C SER A 122 4.33 12.88 3.01
N ARG A 123 5.32 13.13 3.88
CA ARG A 123 5.58 14.44 4.48
C ARG A 123 6.01 15.45 3.43
N LEU A 124 6.77 15.02 2.40
CA LEU A 124 7.17 15.87 1.28
C LEU A 124 5.98 16.28 0.40
N PHE A 125 4.93 15.46 0.30
CA PHE A 125 3.67 15.87 -0.31
C PHE A 125 3.02 17.01 0.48
N GLY A 126 3.00 16.93 1.81
CA GLY A 126 2.52 18.00 2.67
C GLY A 126 3.27 19.31 2.40
N LEU A 127 4.58 19.27 2.34
CA LEU A 127 5.44 20.41 2.04
C LEU A 127 5.14 20.99 0.65
N THR A 128 5.03 20.16 -0.38
CA THR A 128 4.82 20.60 -1.76
C THR A 128 3.39 21.10 -1.99
N ALA A 129 2.38 20.41 -1.44
CA ALA A 129 0.98 20.80 -1.54
C ALA A 129 0.58 21.91 -0.54
N LYS A 130 1.45 22.25 0.40
CA LYS A 130 1.19 23.23 1.48
C LYS A 130 0.07 22.78 2.42
N VAL A 131 0.12 21.52 2.82
CA VAL A 131 -0.85 20.88 3.71
C VAL A 131 -0.13 20.46 5.00
N PRO A 132 -0.62 20.83 6.20
CA PRO A 132 0.01 20.46 7.47
C PRO A 132 0.12 18.95 7.63
N VAL A 133 1.22 18.53 8.27
CA VAL A 133 1.54 17.11 8.50
C VAL A 133 1.72 16.86 9.99
N LEU A 134 1.09 15.79 10.49
CA LEU A 134 1.32 15.21 11.81
C LEU A 134 1.96 13.82 11.63
N ASP A 135 2.99 13.53 12.43
CA ASP A 135 3.82 12.33 12.30
C ASP A 135 3.92 11.58 13.64
N PRO A 136 3.06 10.57 13.89
CA PRO A 136 2.99 9.87 15.17
C PRO A 136 4.13 8.88 15.35
N SER A 137 4.61 8.75 16.60
CA SER A 137 5.66 7.81 16.99
C SER A 137 5.11 6.45 17.46
N THR A 138 3.86 6.41 17.91
CA THR A 138 3.25 5.22 18.52
C THR A 138 1.75 5.11 18.17
N PRO A 139 1.14 3.92 18.32
CA PRO A 139 -0.30 3.75 18.15
C PRO A 139 -1.16 4.67 19.02
N ALA A 140 -0.79 4.87 20.29
CA ALA A 140 -1.51 5.75 21.20
C ALA A 140 -1.46 7.22 20.75
N GLU A 141 -0.29 7.65 20.28
CA GLU A 141 -0.12 9.00 19.74
C GLU A 141 -0.89 9.17 18.41
N ALA A 142 -0.87 8.16 17.53
CA ALA A 142 -1.63 8.19 16.30
C ALA A 142 -3.13 8.37 16.55
N MET A 143 -3.69 7.67 17.55
CA MET A 143 -5.08 7.85 17.99
C MET A 143 -5.34 9.28 18.48
N ALA A 144 -4.46 9.84 19.32
CA ALA A 144 -4.59 11.20 19.85
C ALA A 144 -4.47 12.25 18.73
N MET A 145 -3.55 12.07 17.80
CA MET A 145 -3.34 12.97 16.66
C MET A 145 -4.52 13.01 15.68
N VAL A 146 -5.38 11.99 15.61
CA VAL A 146 -6.62 12.06 14.82
C VAL A 146 -7.49 13.22 15.29
N LYS A 147 -7.64 13.38 16.60
CA LYS A 147 -8.40 14.49 17.19
C LYS A 147 -7.77 15.83 16.81
N GLU A 148 -6.48 15.96 17.05
CA GLU A 148 -5.74 17.20 16.76
C GLU A 148 -5.81 17.55 15.26
N ALA A 149 -5.66 16.58 14.37
CA ALA A 149 -5.77 16.76 12.93
C ALA A 149 -7.15 17.30 12.51
N LEU A 150 -8.23 16.73 13.06
CA LEU A 150 -9.59 17.19 12.77
C LEU A 150 -9.83 18.62 13.28
N GLU A 151 -9.40 18.91 14.52
CA GLU A 151 -9.56 20.24 15.14
C GLU A 151 -8.69 21.31 14.44
N LEU A 152 -7.45 20.97 14.06
CA LEU A 152 -6.55 21.83 13.28
C LEU A 152 -7.16 22.14 11.90
N SER A 153 -7.68 21.09 11.25
CA SER A 153 -8.33 21.21 9.95
C SER A 153 -9.54 22.16 9.98
N GLU A 154 -10.39 22.04 10.98
CA GLU A 154 -11.56 22.94 11.16
C GLU A 154 -11.15 24.38 11.49
N ARG A 155 -10.19 24.54 12.41
CA ARG A 155 -9.72 25.85 12.90
C ARG A 155 -9.11 26.69 11.77
N HIS A 156 -8.26 26.07 10.96
CA HIS A 156 -7.57 26.76 9.85
C HIS A 156 -8.23 26.56 8.49
N ARG A 157 -9.25 25.71 8.40
CA ARG A 157 -9.93 25.37 7.13
C ARG A 157 -8.96 24.91 6.06
N VAL A 158 -8.13 23.92 6.38
CA VAL A 158 -7.19 23.25 5.47
C VAL A 158 -7.28 21.73 5.68
N PRO A 159 -7.04 20.92 4.65
CA PRO A 159 -6.82 19.48 4.87
C PRO A 159 -5.60 19.27 5.76
N VAL A 160 -5.54 18.16 6.49
CA VAL A 160 -4.39 17.79 7.32
C VAL A 160 -3.96 16.37 6.98
N ILE A 161 -2.67 16.14 6.82
CA ILE A 161 -2.09 14.82 6.66
C ILE A 161 -1.71 14.27 8.05
N LEU A 162 -2.20 13.08 8.37
CA LEU A 162 -1.73 12.25 9.47
C LEU A 162 -0.94 11.10 8.85
N ARG A 163 0.38 11.08 9.08
CA ARG A 163 1.31 10.18 8.39
C ARG A 163 1.87 9.09 9.32
N PRO A 164 1.22 7.96 9.51
CA PRO A 164 1.82 6.81 10.18
C PRO A 164 2.71 6.00 9.22
N THR A 165 3.76 5.38 9.76
CA THR A 165 4.56 4.38 9.03
C THR A 165 4.04 2.97 9.26
N THR A 166 4.53 1.99 8.48
CA THR A 166 4.21 0.57 8.64
C THR A 166 4.40 0.10 10.08
N ARG A 167 5.46 0.55 10.78
CA ARG A 167 5.68 0.20 12.18
C ARG A 167 4.58 0.72 13.10
N VAL A 168 4.18 1.97 12.95
CA VAL A 168 3.05 2.52 13.73
C VAL A 168 1.75 1.80 13.40
N CYS A 169 1.48 1.56 12.11
CA CYS A 169 0.26 0.89 11.64
C CYS A 169 0.10 -0.51 12.24
N HIS A 170 1.19 -1.28 12.30
CA HIS A 170 1.18 -2.68 12.69
C HIS A 170 1.73 -2.96 14.10
N ALA A 171 2.20 -1.94 14.81
CA ALA A 171 2.53 -2.08 16.22
C ALA A 171 1.27 -2.33 17.06
N VAL A 172 1.42 -3.10 18.13
CA VAL A 172 0.36 -3.36 19.11
C VAL A 172 0.74 -2.68 20.43
N GLN A 173 -0.16 -1.86 20.96
CA GLN A 173 0.07 -1.11 22.19
C GLN A 173 -1.16 -1.11 23.09
N SER A 174 -0.95 -1.04 24.39
CA SER A 174 -1.98 -0.72 25.38
C SER A 174 -2.35 0.75 25.28
N VAL A 175 -3.57 1.04 24.84
CA VAL A 175 -4.06 2.41 24.60
C VAL A 175 -5.17 2.74 25.57
N GLU A 176 -5.13 3.92 26.18
CA GLU A 176 -6.23 4.43 26.99
C GLU A 176 -7.39 4.87 26.10
N VAL A 177 -8.54 4.23 26.31
CA VAL A 177 -9.76 4.48 25.55
C VAL A 177 -10.80 5.13 26.46
N ASN A 178 -11.36 6.22 26.02
CA ASN A 178 -12.45 6.89 26.72
C ASN A 178 -13.76 6.12 26.50
N GLY A 179 -13.94 4.97 27.10
CA GLY A 179 -15.07 4.05 26.93
C GLY A 179 -16.47 4.59 27.32
N SER A 180 -16.59 5.86 27.61
CA SER A 180 -17.87 6.55 27.72
C SER A 180 -18.21 7.16 26.37
N GLY A 181 -19.36 6.80 25.81
CA GLY A 181 -19.96 7.58 24.75
C GLY A 181 -20.06 9.05 25.17
N ARG A 182 -18.93 9.78 25.04
CA ARG A 182 -19.01 11.23 25.06
C ARG A 182 -20.10 11.61 24.08
N GLU A 183 -20.94 12.57 24.51
CA GLU A 183 -21.98 13.16 23.69
C GLU A 183 -21.48 13.16 22.26
N ALA A 184 -22.17 12.42 21.41
CA ALA A 184 -21.80 12.36 20.01
C ALA A 184 -21.58 13.81 19.62
N PHE A 185 -20.36 14.14 19.13
CA PHE A 185 -20.18 15.39 18.43
C PHE A 185 -21.35 15.42 17.44
N ALA A 186 -22.41 16.11 17.83
CA ALA A 186 -23.54 16.35 16.96
C ALA A 186 -23.05 17.47 16.04
N PRO A 187 -22.55 17.14 14.83
CA PRO A 187 -22.17 18.19 13.92
C PRO A 187 -23.44 18.97 13.66
N ALA A 188 -23.33 20.28 13.74
CA ALA A 188 -24.27 21.10 13.01
C ALA A 188 -24.36 20.46 11.61
N MET A 189 -25.55 20.13 11.12
CA MET A 189 -25.74 19.62 9.76
C MET A 189 -25.86 20.82 8.81
N PRO A 190 -24.73 21.45 8.39
CA PRO A 190 -24.82 22.74 7.70
C PRO A 190 -25.22 22.59 6.22
N GLY A 191 -25.02 21.44 5.63
CA GLY A 191 -25.18 21.25 4.19
C GLY A 191 -24.18 22.07 3.37
N PHE A 192 -24.04 21.73 2.10
CA PHE A 192 -23.11 22.43 1.19
C PHE A 192 -23.57 23.88 0.92
N LYS A 193 -22.71 24.84 1.24
CA LYS A 193 -22.92 26.24 0.93
C LYS A 193 -22.25 26.62 -0.39
N ARG A 194 -23.05 27.06 -1.37
CA ARG A 194 -22.54 27.48 -2.67
C ARG A 194 -21.65 28.73 -2.55
N ASP A 195 -20.42 28.60 -3.03
CA ASP A 195 -19.47 29.70 -3.20
C ASP A 195 -18.54 29.36 -4.38
N PRO A 196 -18.93 29.65 -5.63
CA PRO A 196 -18.12 29.34 -6.80
C PRO A 196 -16.74 30.04 -6.79
N GLN A 197 -16.58 31.17 -6.10
CA GLN A 197 -15.30 31.86 -6.00
C GLN A 197 -14.29 31.07 -5.16
N ARG A 198 -14.78 30.27 -4.23
CA ARG A 198 -13.95 29.38 -3.41
C ARG A 198 -13.83 27.99 -4.02
N TRP A 199 -14.95 27.36 -4.36
CA TRP A 199 -14.98 25.94 -4.70
C TRP A 199 -14.63 25.65 -6.16
N ALA A 200 -14.81 26.62 -7.09
CA ALA A 200 -14.43 26.41 -8.49
C ALA A 200 -12.95 26.70 -8.73
N ALA A 201 -12.24 25.69 -9.23
CA ALA A 201 -10.80 25.75 -9.50
C ALA A 201 -10.48 26.55 -10.77
N THR A 202 -10.70 27.86 -10.74
CA THR A 202 -10.42 28.75 -11.88
C THR A 202 -9.23 29.69 -11.61
N PRO A 203 -8.44 30.07 -12.63
CA PRO A 203 -7.29 30.99 -12.44
C PRO A 203 -7.65 32.28 -11.75
N ALA A 204 -8.85 32.83 -12.02
CA ALA A 204 -9.31 34.11 -11.49
C ALA A 204 -9.30 34.20 -9.95
N PHE A 205 -9.54 33.08 -9.27
CA PHE A 205 -9.62 33.07 -7.81
C PHE A 205 -8.38 32.48 -7.14
N ARG A 206 -7.54 31.73 -7.88
CA ARG A 206 -6.45 30.94 -7.31
C ARG A 206 -5.38 31.78 -6.64
N LEU A 207 -4.99 32.90 -7.21
CA LEU A 207 -3.97 33.76 -6.61
C LEU A 207 -4.40 34.26 -5.22
N LYS A 208 -5.66 34.70 -5.08
CA LYS A 208 -6.22 35.14 -3.79
C LYS A 208 -6.19 33.99 -2.78
N LEU A 209 -6.66 32.80 -3.19
CA LEU A 209 -6.67 31.60 -2.33
C LEU A 209 -5.25 31.12 -1.96
N HIS A 210 -4.27 31.33 -2.84
CA HIS A 210 -2.86 31.05 -2.55
C HIS A 210 -2.30 31.97 -1.45
N HIS A 211 -2.59 33.27 -1.51
CA HIS A 211 -2.23 34.21 -0.44
C HIS A 211 -2.90 33.83 0.89
N GLU A 212 -4.18 33.46 0.84
CA GLU A 212 -4.90 32.96 2.02
C GLU A 212 -4.23 31.70 2.60
N LEU A 213 -3.90 30.71 1.76
CA LEU A 213 -3.22 29.48 2.17
C LEU A 213 -1.86 29.78 2.84
N ASN A 214 -1.05 30.65 2.23
CA ASN A 214 0.24 31.03 2.80
C ASN A 214 0.10 31.77 4.15
N ALA A 215 -0.97 32.54 4.34
CA ALA A 215 -1.26 33.18 5.62
C ALA A 215 -1.69 32.14 6.69
N LYS A 216 -2.51 31.17 6.31
CA LYS A 216 -2.91 30.05 7.20
C LYS A 216 -1.69 29.24 7.64
N LEU A 217 -0.78 28.91 6.72
CA LEU A 217 0.43 28.15 7.06
C LEU A 217 1.30 28.87 8.07
N ARG A 218 1.45 30.19 7.97
CA ARG A 218 2.17 30.98 9.00
C ARG A 218 1.48 30.91 10.36
N ALA A 219 0.15 31.02 10.39
CA ALA A 219 -0.60 30.88 11.64
C ALA A 219 -0.49 29.48 12.25
N ILE A 220 -0.43 28.44 11.41
CA ILE A 220 -0.22 27.06 11.86
C ILE A 220 1.22 26.86 12.37
N GLU A 221 2.23 27.45 11.70
CA GLU A 221 3.61 27.45 12.18
C GLU A 221 3.71 28.07 13.59
N ASP A 222 3.08 29.23 13.81
CA ASP A 222 3.03 29.90 15.11
C ASP A 222 2.32 29.06 16.19
N GLU A 223 1.31 28.26 15.79
CA GLU A 223 0.63 27.32 16.68
C GLU A 223 1.52 26.12 17.01
N PHE A 224 2.22 25.59 16.01
CA PHE A 224 3.14 24.46 16.17
C PHE A 224 4.36 24.78 17.04
N GLU A 225 4.77 26.06 17.13
CA GLU A 225 5.79 26.51 18.08
C GLU A 225 5.44 26.22 19.55
N LYS A 226 4.14 26.10 19.85
CA LYS A 226 3.61 25.89 21.20
C LYS A 226 2.90 24.55 21.36
N SER A 227 2.88 23.75 20.32
CA SER A 227 2.17 22.46 20.33
C SER A 227 2.82 21.48 21.29
N PRO A 228 2.02 20.78 22.11
CA PRO A 228 2.54 19.70 22.96
C PRO A 228 3.06 18.49 22.16
N LEU A 229 2.84 18.45 20.86
CA LEU A 229 3.38 17.43 19.96
C LEU A 229 4.87 17.66 19.66
N ASN A 230 5.38 18.89 19.92
CA ASN A 230 6.77 19.28 19.75
C ASN A 230 7.36 19.63 21.11
N PHE A 231 8.31 18.84 21.59
CA PHE A 231 8.90 19.07 22.91
C PHE A 231 10.32 18.51 22.98
N VAL A 232 11.08 19.04 23.92
CA VAL A 232 12.41 18.51 24.26
C VAL A 232 12.28 17.47 25.35
N GLU A 233 12.63 16.24 25.03
CA GLU A 233 12.79 15.16 26.01
C GLU A 233 14.10 15.38 26.77
N ASN A 234 14.09 15.30 28.04
CA ASN A 234 15.13 15.60 29.01
C ASN A 234 15.02 17.03 29.60
N PRO A 235 14.26 17.19 30.71
CA PRO A 235 14.09 18.48 31.38
C PRO A 235 15.37 19.07 31.98
N LYS A 236 16.47 18.29 32.08
CA LYS A 236 17.80 18.79 32.49
C LYS A 236 18.53 19.56 31.40
N PHE A 237 17.95 19.66 30.19
CA PHE A 237 18.47 20.49 29.09
C PHE A 237 18.27 21.99 29.38
N GLN A 238 18.77 22.45 30.53
CA GLN A 238 18.74 23.87 30.92
C GLN A 238 20.09 24.56 30.72
N THR A 239 21.17 23.81 30.48
CA THR A 239 22.50 24.35 30.26
C THR A 239 22.76 24.58 28.80
N PRO A 240 23.28 25.77 28.38
CA PRO A 240 23.82 25.95 27.03
C PRO A 240 25.04 25.01 26.84
N ASN A 241 25.21 24.54 25.57
CA ASN A 241 26.35 23.72 25.11
C ASN A 241 26.24 22.21 25.40
N SER A 242 25.12 21.58 25.01
CA SER A 242 25.13 20.13 24.81
C SER A 242 26.05 19.77 23.64
N LYS A 243 26.95 18.78 23.83
CA LYS A 243 27.84 18.32 22.75
C LYS A 243 27.05 17.81 21.55
N LEU A 244 25.99 17.06 21.79
CA LEU A 244 25.08 16.51 20.78
C LEU A 244 23.64 16.75 21.17
N GLY A 245 22.84 17.29 20.24
CA GLY A 245 21.38 17.28 20.28
C GLY A 245 20.83 16.36 19.22
N ILE A 246 19.65 15.81 19.43
CA ILE A 246 18.94 14.96 18.47
C ILE A 246 17.63 15.62 18.12
N ILE A 247 17.28 15.68 16.84
CA ILE A 247 15.93 16.03 16.35
C ILE A 247 15.35 14.77 15.73
N ALA A 248 14.20 14.33 16.20
CA ALA A 248 13.55 13.12 15.69
C ALA A 248 12.05 13.27 15.49
N SER A 249 11.48 12.54 14.53
CA SER A 249 10.07 12.52 14.20
C SER A 249 9.57 11.10 13.98
N GLY A 250 8.26 10.89 14.13
CA GLY A 250 7.65 9.59 13.91
C GLY A 250 8.27 8.48 14.76
N VAL A 251 8.32 7.28 14.23
CA VAL A 251 8.91 6.10 14.89
C VAL A 251 10.36 6.31 15.30
N ALA A 252 11.13 7.05 14.50
CA ALA A 252 12.54 7.31 14.82
C ALA A 252 12.74 8.00 16.17
N PHE A 253 11.76 8.79 16.64
CA PHE A 253 11.79 9.37 17.98
C PHE A 253 11.72 8.30 19.08
N ALA A 254 10.74 7.39 19.01
CA ALA A 254 10.58 6.33 20.01
C ALA A 254 11.81 5.40 20.03
N THR A 255 12.28 5.03 18.84
CA THR A 255 13.47 4.17 18.70
C THR A 255 14.75 4.84 19.21
N ALA A 256 14.91 6.14 18.98
CA ALA A 256 16.08 6.88 19.51
C ALA A 256 16.07 6.96 21.04
N GLN A 257 14.89 7.08 21.67
CA GLN A 257 14.78 7.02 23.14
C GLN A 257 15.22 5.66 23.69
N GLU A 258 14.73 4.57 23.09
CA GLU A 258 15.11 3.21 23.48
C GLU A 258 16.60 2.97 23.28
N ALA A 259 17.14 3.34 22.13
CA ALA A 259 18.56 3.20 21.83
C ALA A 259 19.47 3.96 22.79
N LEU A 260 19.11 5.20 23.19
CA LEU A 260 19.87 5.94 24.21
C LEU A 260 19.84 5.24 25.58
N ALA A 261 18.68 4.67 25.96
CA ALA A 261 18.56 3.93 27.21
C ALA A 261 19.43 2.66 27.21
N GLU A 262 19.44 1.91 26.12
CA GLU A 262 20.27 0.71 25.96
C GLU A 262 21.77 1.03 25.95
N LEU A 263 22.16 2.14 25.31
CA LEU A 263 23.54 2.62 25.30
C LEU A 263 23.99 3.18 26.67
N GLY A 264 23.08 3.32 27.62
CA GLY A 264 23.35 4.00 28.89
C GLY A 264 23.79 5.46 28.70
N ALA A 265 23.43 6.06 27.57
CA ALA A 265 23.80 7.40 27.14
C ALA A 265 22.65 8.39 27.35
N SER A 266 22.97 9.68 27.36
CA SER A 266 21.97 10.75 27.51
C SER A 266 22.30 11.90 26.56
N ALA A 267 21.33 12.22 25.71
CA ALA A 267 21.34 13.41 24.85
C ALA A 267 19.94 14.03 24.87
N PRO A 268 19.82 15.36 24.71
CA PRO A 268 18.51 15.98 24.56
C PRO A 268 17.93 15.58 23.18
N ILE A 269 16.65 15.17 23.17
CA ILE A 269 15.91 14.89 21.95
C ILE A 269 14.84 15.94 21.79
N LEU A 270 14.85 16.68 20.70
CA LEU A 270 13.72 17.48 20.27
C LEU A 270 12.81 16.60 19.40
N LYS A 271 11.67 16.23 19.94
CA LYS A 271 10.60 15.58 19.19
C LYS A 271 9.91 16.59 18.29
N ILE A 272 9.74 16.25 17.02
CA ILE A 272 8.91 16.97 16.06
C ILE A 272 7.74 16.07 15.64
N GLY A 273 6.58 16.28 16.26
CA GLY A 273 5.33 15.60 15.87
C GLY A 273 4.60 16.31 14.73
N THR A 274 5.06 17.52 14.35
CA THR A 274 4.48 18.35 13.28
C THR A 274 5.55 18.76 12.28
N PRO A 275 6.00 17.84 11.40
CA PRO A 275 7.14 18.09 10.51
C PRO A 275 6.86 19.15 9.43
N TYR A 276 5.59 19.51 9.19
CA TYR A 276 5.25 20.59 8.29
C TYR A 276 3.93 21.30 8.68
N PRO A 277 3.85 22.65 8.68
CA PRO A 277 5.02 23.54 8.64
C PRO A 277 5.92 23.33 9.87
N LEU A 278 7.23 23.39 9.64
CA LEU A 278 8.19 23.17 10.72
C LEU A 278 8.10 24.31 11.77
N PRO A 279 8.09 24.04 13.09
CA PRO A 279 8.20 25.06 14.13
C PRO A 279 9.64 25.61 14.16
N ARG A 280 9.92 26.54 13.26
CA ARG A 280 11.27 26.98 12.93
C ARG A 280 12.01 27.63 14.09
N LYS A 281 11.28 28.39 14.92
CA LYS A 281 11.88 29.05 16.07
C LYS A 281 12.32 28.01 17.10
N LEU A 282 11.43 27.06 17.45
CA LEU A 282 11.76 25.97 18.36
C LEU A 282 12.99 25.17 17.89
N VAL A 283 13.02 24.82 16.61
CA VAL A 283 14.15 24.10 16.00
C VAL A 283 15.43 24.93 16.01
N THR A 284 15.37 26.21 15.63
CA THR A 284 16.53 27.11 15.62
C THR A 284 17.08 27.32 17.04
N ASP A 285 16.20 27.53 18.01
CA ASP A 285 16.57 27.70 19.42
C ASP A 285 17.22 26.41 19.99
N PHE A 286 16.76 25.24 19.56
CA PHE A 286 17.35 23.96 19.93
C PHE A 286 18.74 23.78 19.32
N VAL A 287 18.88 24.01 18.00
CA VAL A 287 20.16 23.91 17.28
C VAL A 287 21.20 24.85 17.89
N ALA A 288 20.80 26.07 18.24
CA ALA A 288 21.69 27.06 18.83
C ALA A 288 22.27 26.65 20.20
N ARG A 289 21.60 25.75 20.93
CA ARG A 289 22.03 25.23 22.24
C ARG A 289 22.93 24.02 22.17
N CYS A 290 23.19 23.48 20.99
CA CYS A 290 23.98 22.28 20.77
C CYS A 290 25.24 22.62 19.95
N GLU A 291 26.36 21.93 20.23
CA GLU A 291 27.56 22.01 19.40
C GLU A 291 27.35 21.32 18.06
N ARG A 292 26.68 20.15 18.08
CA ARG A 292 26.25 19.36 16.90
C ARG A 292 24.81 18.92 17.10
N VAL A 293 24.08 18.77 16.01
CA VAL A 293 22.71 18.23 16.01
C VAL A 293 22.61 17.14 14.97
N LEU A 294 22.02 16.01 15.38
CA LEU A 294 21.73 14.88 14.51
C LEU A 294 20.23 14.84 14.25
N VAL A 295 19.82 14.85 12.98
CA VAL A 295 18.41 14.68 12.58
C VAL A 295 18.17 13.22 12.21
N ILE A 296 17.27 12.55 12.95
CA ILE A 296 16.88 11.16 12.74
C ILE A 296 15.43 11.13 12.28
N GLU A 297 15.22 10.93 10.99
CA GLU A 297 13.90 10.92 10.34
C GLU A 297 13.89 9.94 9.17
N GLU A 298 12.70 9.46 8.78
CA GLU A 298 12.54 8.48 7.69
C GLU A 298 11.30 8.74 6.83
N PRO A 299 11.29 8.29 5.55
CA PRO A 299 12.42 7.73 4.80
C PRO A 299 13.32 8.79 4.17
N ASP A 300 12.86 10.02 4.02
CA ASP A 300 13.59 11.13 3.38
C ASP A 300 13.88 12.28 4.35
N ALA A 301 14.73 13.22 3.91
CA ALA A 301 15.06 14.43 4.66
C ALA A 301 13.92 15.46 4.53
N CYS A 302 12.90 15.40 5.36
CA CYS A 302 11.82 16.38 5.38
C CYS A 302 12.09 17.53 6.37
N ILE A 303 12.48 17.22 7.59
CA ILE A 303 12.79 18.19 8.64
C ILE A 303 14.12 18.86 8.34
N GLU A 304 15.15 18.08 8.04
CA GLU A 304 16.51 18.57 7.76
C GLU A 304 16.52 19.59 6.61
N LEU A 305 15.75 19.37 5.53
CA LEU A 305 15.61 20.31 4.41
C LEU A 305 15.05 21.68 4.81
N GLN A 306 14.23 21.73 5.86
CA GLN A 306 13.57 22.96 6.31
C GLN A 306 14.39 23.76 7.32
N ILE A 307 15.53 23.21 7.84
CA ILE A 307 16.42 23.90 8.77
C ILE A 307 17.27 24.92 7.98
N PRO A 308 17.16 26.23 8.30
CA PRO A 308 17.83 27.27 7.50
C PRO A 308 19.37 27.24 7.61
N ASP A 309 19.90 27.06 8.82
CA ASP A 309 21.33 26.95 9.09
C ASP A 309 21.68 25.51 9.51
N ARG A 310 22.34 24.79 8.63
CA ARG A 310 22.74 23.40 8.81
C ARG A 310 24.24 23.23 9.13
N THR A 311 24.94 24.27 9.46
CA THR A 311 26.38 24.20 9.73
C THR A 311 26.77 23.26 10.89
N ARG A 312 25.80 23.01 11.80
CA ARG A 312 25.95 22.11 12.96
C ARG A 312 25.04 20.88 12.86
N VAL A 313 24.35 20.71 11.73
CA VAL A 313 23.32 19.68 11.54
C VAL A 313 23.86 18.60 10.62
N SER A 314 23.79 17.37 11.07
CA SER A 314 24.05 16.16 10.31
C SER A 314 22.78 15.32 10.23
N GLY A 315 22.64 14.54 9.17
CA GLY A 315 21.48 13.69 8.98
C GLY A 315 21.52 12.90 7.68
N ARG A 316 20.41 12.86 6.97
CA ARG A 316 20.31 12.14 5.69
C ARG A 316 21.04 12.87 4.55
N LEU A 317 21.08 14.21 4.58
CA LEU A 317 21.65 15.00 3.49
C LEU A 317 23.18 14.87 3.39
N ASP A 318 23.87 14.64 4.50
CA ASP A 318 25.31 14.43 4.52
C ASP A 318 25.71 12.94 4.61
N GLY A 319 24.74 12.03 4.71
CA GLY A 319 24.95 10.60 4.78
C GLY A 319 25.28 10.05 6.17
N THR A 320 25.26 10.88 7.22
CA THR A 320 25.41 10.42 8.62
C THR A 320 24.27 9.48 9.01
N VAL A 321 23.06 9.76 8.53
CA VAL A 321 21.91 8.85 8.59
C VAL A 321 21.71 8.24 7.20
N PRO A 322 21.51 6.92 7.05
CA PRO A 322 21.24 6.29 5.76
C PRO A 322 20.14 7.00 4.99
N ASN A 323 20.35 7.24 3.70
CA ASN A 323 19.44 7.99 2.85
C ASN A 323 18.37 7.13 2.14
N ALA A 324 18.26 5.86 2.50
CA ALA A 324 17.25 4.92 2.03
C ALA A 324 17.05 3.83 3.08
N GLY A 325 15.87 3.22 3.06
CA GLY A 325 15.51 2.14 3.95
C GLY A 325 14.95 2.60 5.30
N GLU A 326 14.35 1.64 6.01
CA GLU A 326 13.81 1.84 7.34
C GLU A 326 14.94 2.04 8.37
N LEU A 327 14.75 2.96 9.28
CA LEU A 327 15.66 3.15 10.43
C LEU A 327 15.29 2.14 11.53
N SER A 328 15.79 0.89 11.38
CA SER A 328 15.58 -0.13 12.41
C SER A 328 16.26 0.26 13.73
N PRO A 329 15.88 -0.37 14.87
CA PRO A 329 16.54 -0.12 16.16
C PRO A 329 18.06 -0.29 16.10
N GLU A 330 18.55 -1.31 15.38
CA GLU A 330 19.98 -1.58 15.22
C GLU A 330 20.68 -0.46 14.44
N VAL A 331 20.03 0.07 13.40
CA VAL A 331 20.57 1.18 12.60
C VAL A 331 20.67 2.45 13.44
N ILE A 332 19.60 2.80 14.16
CA ILE A 332 19.59 3.98 15.04
C ILE A 332 20.61 3.83 16.16
N MET A 333 20.72 2.64 16.77
CA MET A 333 21.70 2.36 17.82
C MET A 333 23.14 2.56 17.31
N ALA A 334 23.45 2.05 16.12
CA ALA A 334 24.78 2.24 15.53
C ALA A 334 25.09 3.72 15.27
N ILE A 335 24.15 4.47 14.69
CA ILE A 335 24.29 5.90 14.44
C ILE A 335 24.51 6.68 15.75
N LEU A 336 23.75 6.36 16.80
CA LEU A 336 23.87 7.05 18.09
C LEU A 336 25.16 6.68 18.82
N ALA A 337 25.60 5.42 18.76
CA ALA A 337 26.87 4.99 19.34
C ALA A 337 28.06 5.73 18.72
N GLU A 338 28.08 5.87 17.38
CA GLU A 338 29.10 6.63 16.66
C GLU A 338 29.01 8.13 17.00
N ALA A 339 27.83 8.72 16.95
CA ALA A 339 27.65 10.16 17.20
C ALA A 339 28.02 10.58 18.64
N LEU A 340 27.82 9.67 19.61
CA LEU A 340 28.11 9.88 21.03
C LEU A 340 29.55 9.44 21.44
N GLU A 341 30.29 8.85 20.51
CA GLU A 341 31.64 8.29 20.77
C GLU A 341 31.62 7.24 21.92
N VAL A 342 30.50 6.57 22.10
CA VAL A 342 30.35 5.44 23.01
C VAL A 342 30.92 4.23 22.25
N GLY A 343 32.03 3.67 22.71
CA GLY A 343 32.68 2.54 22.04
C GLY A 343 31.70 1.41 21.70
N ASP A 344 32.11 0.51 20.80
CA ASP A 344 31.25 -0.51 20.18
C ASP A 344 30.05 -0.86 21.04
N ALA A 345 28.88 -0.36 20.62
CA ALA A 345 27.62 -0.73 21.29
C ALA A 345 27.61 -2.25 21.36
N PRO A 346 27.35 -2.85 22.51
CA PRO A 346 27.12 -4.27 22.56
C PRO A 346 25.88 -4.55 21.70
N LEU A 347 26.07 -4.77 20.40
CA LEU A 347 25.14 -5.60 19.66
C LEU A 347 24.89 -6.75 20.61
N SER A 348 23.65 -6.96 21.04
CA SER A 348 23.23 -7.92 22.05
C SER A 348 24.22 -9.04 22.23
N PRO A 349 24.70 -9.37 23.45
CA PRO A 349 25.79 -10.32 23.61
C PRO A 349 25.53 -11.51 22.70
N PRO A 350 26.55 -12.05 22.03
CA PRO A 350 26.34 -13.16 21.10
C PRO A 350 25.45 -14.16 21.81
N PRO A 351 24.35 -14.61 21.17
CA PRO A 351 23.39 -15.47 21.86
C PRO A 351 24.15 -16.65 22.46
N ASP A 352 23.89 -16.94 23.74
CA ASP A 352 24.39 -18.15 24.39
C ASP A 352 24.16 -19.32 23.42
N ASP A 353 25.17 -20.18 23.21
CA ASP A 353 25.13 -21.29 22.21
C ASP A 353 23.87 -22.16 22.29
N ASN A 354 23.16 -22.12 23.42
CA ASN A 354 21.87 -22.77 23.64
C ASN A 354 20.65 -21.85 23.50
N SER A 355 20.86 -20.58 23.15
CA SER A 355 19.73 -19.65 22.98
C SER A 355 18.94 -19.94 21.70
N LEU A 356 17.65 -19.58 21.70
CA LEU A 356 16.78 -19.68 20.51
C LEU A 356 17.39 -18.92 19.32
N ALA A 357 18.04 -17.78 19.57
CA ALA A 357 18.70 -16.98 18.54
C ALA A 357 19.90 -17.71 17.91
N ALA A 358 20.74 -18.40 18.70
CA ALA A 358 21.85 -19.22 18.20
C ALA A 358 21.32 -20.40 17.37
N ILE A 359 20.25 -21.06 17.83
CA ILE A 359 19.58 -22.13 17.08
C ILE A 359 19.05 -21.61 15.73
N VAL A 360 18.36 -20.47 15.72
CA VAL A 360 17.83 -19.87 14.49
C VAL A 360 18.94 -19.49 13.52
N GLN A 361 20.04 -18.90 13.99
CA GLN A 361 21.21 -18.59 13.16
C GLN A 361 21.86 -19.84 12.58
N SER A 362 21.92 -20.94 13.34
CA SER A 362 22.49 -22.20 12.89
C SER A 362 21.67 -22.90 11.81
N LEU A 363 20.37 -22.62 11.75
CA LEU A 363 19.43 -23.29 10.82
C LEU A 363 19.59 -22.87 9.36
N LYS A 364 20.39 -21.85 9.01
CA LYS A 364 20.57 -21.35 7.64
C LYS A 364 19.25 -21.32 6.87
N ILE A 365 18.23 -20.64 7.43
CA ILE A 365 16.91 -20.58 6.82
C ILE A 365 17.02 -19.77 5.53
N GLU A 366 16.84 -20.44 4.38
CA GLU A 366 16.77 -19.77 3.09
C GLU A 366 15.53 -18.87 3.02
N PRO A 367 15.67 -17.60 2.61
CA PRO A 367 14.53 -16.72 2.45
C PRO A 367 13.53 -17.31 1.46
N ARG A 368 12.28 -17.45 1.87
CA ARG A 368 11.21 -17.90 0.98
C ARG A 368 10.68 -16.72 0.18
N ARG A 369 10.89 -16.74 -1.14
CA ARG A 369 10.27 -15.73 -2.02
C ARG A 369 8.74 -15.88 -2.02
N PRO A 370 7.98 -14.79 -2.13
CA PRO A 370 6.53 -14.84 -2.31
C PRO A 370 6.16 -15.66 -3.55
N ARG A 371 5.10 -16.47 -3.43
CA ARG A 371 4.56 -17.31 -4.50
C ARG A 371 3.03 -17.20 -4.55
N LEU A 372 2.46 -17.46 -5.72
CA LEU A 372 1.01 -17.64 -5.84
C LEU A 372 0.54 -18.81 -4.97
N CYS A 373 -0.64 -18.68 -4.38
CA CYS A 373 -1.23 -19.71 -3.51
C CYS A 373 -1.40 -21.06 -4.24
N PRO A 374 -1.38 -22.22 -3.55
CA PRO A 374 -1.85 -23.47 -4.13
C PRO A 374 -3.29 -23.31 -4.63
N GLY A 375 -3.59 -23.78 -5.83
CA GLY A 375 -4.92 -23.60 -6.43
C GLY A 375 -5.25 -22.19 -6.91
N CYS A 376 -4.30 -21.27 -6.96
CA CYS A 376 -4.55 -19.93 -7.49
C CYS A 376 -4.85 -19.96 -9.00
N SER A 377 -5.97 -19.37 -9.41
CA SER A 377 -6.40 -19.31 -10.80
C SER A 377 -5.41 -18.54 -11.70
N HIS A 378 -4.77 -17.50 -11.15
CA HIS A 378 -3.74 -16.73 -11.87
C HIS A 378 -2.56 -17.63 -12.29
N ARG A 379 -2.23 -18.66 -11.51
CA ARG A 379 -1.18 -19.63 -11.85
C ARG A 379 -1.51 -20.38 -13.13
N SER A 380 -2.72 -20.92 -13.24
CA SER A 380 -3.18 -21.63 -14.43
C SER A 380 -3.21 -20.71 -15.65
N ALA A 381 -3.72 -19.48 -15.48
CA ALA A 381 -3.72 -18.47 -16.53
C ALA A 381 -2.30 -18.17 -17.04
N PHE A 382 -1.35 -17.86 -16.14
CA PHE A 382 0.03 -17.57 -16.50
C PHE A 382 0.76 -18.76 -17.12
N PHE A 383 0.54 -19.96 -16.59
CA PHE A 383 1.13 -21.16 -17.16
C PHE A 383 0.65 -21.37 -18.60
N THR A 384 -0.66 -21.27 -18.85
CA THR A 384 -1.24 -21.43 -20.18
C THR A 384 -0.77 -20.32 -21.14
N VAL A 385 -0.75 -19.06 -20.69
CA VAL A 385 -0.21 -17.94 -21.49
C VAL A 385 1.24 -18.19 -21.88
N LYS A 386 2.09 -18.58 -20.92
CA LYS A 386 3.50 -18.85 -21.18
C LYS A 386 3.72 -20.05 -22.08
N HIS A 387 2.91 -21.10 -21.90
CA HIS A 387 2.94 -22.27 -22.77
C HIS A 387 2.55 -21.92 -24.21
N THR A 388 1.52 -21.07 -24.39
CA THR A 388 1.00 -20.67 -25.71
C THR A 388 1.98 -19.79 -26.50
N PHE A 389 2.57 -18.78 -25.87
CA PHE A 389 3.35 -17.73 -26.56
C PHE A 389 4.86 -17.86 -26.39
N GLY A 390 5.31 -18.67 -25.42
CA GLY A 390 6.74 -18.95 -25.21
C GLY A 390 7.54 -17.75 -24.67
N PRO A 391 8.87 -17.82 -24.75
CA PRO A 391 9.76 -16.81 -24.19
C PRO A 391 9.87 -15.51 -25.00
N ASN A 392 9.45 -15.52 -26.28
CA ASN A 392 9.65 -14.40 -27.19
C ASN A 392 8.49 -13.38 -27.21
N ALA A 393 7.37 -13.66 -26.54
CA ALA A 393 6.31 -12.68 -26.37
C ALA A 393 6.70 -11.63 -25.32
N ILE A 394 6.02 -10.47 -25.33
CA ILE A 394 6.17 -9.40 -24.34
C ILE A 394 5.00 -9.48 -23.37
N TYR A 395 5.29 -9.48 -22.08
CA TYR A 395 4.32 -9.69 -21.00
C TYR A 395 4.24 -8.47 -20.07
N PRO A 396 3.58 -7.37 -20.49
CA PRO A 396 3.33 -6.26 -19.58
C PRO A 396 2.44 -6.70 -18.42
N GLY A 397 2.90 -6.49 -17.21
CA GLY A 397 2.16 -6.80 -15.99
C GLY A 397 1.81 -5.57 -15.18
N ASP A 398 1.10 -5.80 -14.09
CA ASP A 398 0.51 -4.78 -13.24
C ASP A 398 0.67 -5.12 -11.75
N ILE A 399 0.16 -4.26 -10.86
CA ILE A 399 0.28 -4.37 -9.41
C ILE A 399 -0.87 -5.20 -8.83
N GLY A 400 -0.55 -6.29 -8.18
CA GLY A 400 -1.49 -7.19 -7.49
C GLY A 400 -0.84 -8.56 -7.24
N CYS A 401 -1.63 -9.57 -6.81
CA CYS A 401 -1.13 -10.94 -6.67
C CYS A 401 -0.48 -11.47 -7.95
N TYR A 402 -0.97 -11.01 -9.09
CA TYR A 402 -0.49 -11.38 -10.42
C TYR A 402 0.88 -10.78 -10.78
N THR A 403 1.43 -9.81 -10.04
CA THR A 403 2.85 -9.44 -10.14
C THR A 403 3.76 -10.66 -9.94
N LEU A 404 3.31 -11.64 -9.13
CA LEU A 404 4.03 -12.90 -8.92
C LEU A 404 4.11 -13.80 -10.17
N GLY A 405 3.44 -13.42 -11.26
CA GLY A 405 3.66 -14.00 -12.60
C GLY A 405 5.10 -13.83 -13.11
N THR A 406 5.89 -12.92 -12.53
CA THR A 406 7.34 -12.81 -12.73
C THR A 406 8.06 -14.12 -12.41
N ASN A 407 7.62 -14.84 -11.39
CA ASN A 407 8.19 -16.15 -11.04
C ASN A 407 7.97 -17.21 -12.13
N LEU A 408 6.86 -17.11 -12.89
CA LEU A 408 6.53 -17.97 -14.02
C LEU A 408 7.09 -17.41 -15.35
N ARG A 409 7.80 -16.29 -15.31
CA ARG A 409 8.32 -15.58 -16.49
C ARG A 409 7.21 -15.17 -17.48
N ALA A 410 6.02 -14.90 -16.96
CA ALA A 410 4.84 -14.46 -17.71
C ALA A 410 4.47 -12.99 -17.38
N VAL A 411 5.39 -12.27 -16.72
CA VAL A 411 5.34 -10.83 -16.45
C VAL A 411 6.76 -10.27 -16.63
N ASP A 412 6.90 -9.29 -17.51
CA ASP A 412 8.17 -8.63 -17.83
C ASP A 412 8.29 -7.24 -17.19
N THR A 413 7.17 -6.55 -16.99
CA THR A 413 7.14 -5.18 -16.46
C THR A 413 6.10 -5.05 -15.35
N CYS A 414 6.40 -4.20 -14.38
CA CYS A 414 5.46 -3.82 -13.31
C CYS A 414 5.85 -2.40 -12.87
N VAL A 415 5.02 -1.40 -13.17
CA VAL A 415 5.30 0.02 -12.90
C VAL A 415 4.37 0.57 -11.83
N ASP A 416 3.09 0.73 -12.17
CA ASP A 416 2.03 1.19 -11.28
C ASP A 416 0.70 0.52 -11.66
N MET A 417 -0.37 0.86 -10.94
CA MET A 417 -1.70 0.30 -11.20
C MET A 417 -2.27 0.86 -12.52
N GLY A 418 -2.61 -0.04 -13.46
CA GLY A 418 -3.11 0.29 -14.80
C GLY A 418 -2.03 0.37 -15.88
N ALA A 419 -0.76 0.36 -15.52
CA ALA A 419 0.35 0.52 -16.46
C ALA A 419 0.44 -0.61 -17.49
N SER A 420 0.00 -1.83 -17.18
CA SER A 420 0.09 -2.95 -18.12
C SER A 420 -0.58 -2.66 -19.46
N VAL A 421 -1.75 -2.03 -19.43
CA VAL A 421 -2.53 -1.68 -20.62
C VAL A 421 -1.81 -0.60 -21.44
N THR A 422 -1.32 0.45 -20.77
CA THR A 422 -0.61 1.56 -21.40
C THR A 422 0.73 1.10 -21.99
N MET A 423 1.48 0.29 -21.24
CA MET A 423 2.76 -0.27 -21.68
C MET A 423 2.59 -1.20 -22.89
N ALA A 424 1.52 -2.03 -22.90
CA ALA A 424 1.20 -2.88 -24.04
C ALA A 424 0.94 -2.06 -25.33
N ALA A 425 0.18 -0.97 -25.22
CA ALA A 425 -0.05 -0.05 -26.33
C ALA A 425 1.28 0.60 -26.79
N GLY A 426 2.11 1.03 -25.85
CA GLY A 426 3.43 1.60 -26.12
C GLY A 426 4.35 0.62 -26.83
N PHE A 427 4.43 -0.63 -26.34
CA PHE A 427 5.21 -1.68 -27.00
C PHE A 427 4.69 -2.00 -28.40
N TYR A 428 3.36 -2.05 -28.59
CA TYR A 428 2.78 -2.25 -29.91
C TYR A 428 3.19 -1.15 -30.88
N HIS A 429 3.09 0.13 -30.51
CA HIS A 429 3.46 1.22 -31.40
C HIS A 429 4.96 1.24 -31.72
N ALA A 430 5.81 0.97 -30.72
CA ALA A 430 7.25 0.86 -30.92
C ALA A 430 7.60 -0.32 -31.83
N ASN A 431 7.02 -1.50 -31.59
CA ASN A 431 7.22 -2.70 -32.38
C ASN A 431 6.80 -2.49 -33.85
N ARG A 432 5.66 -1.81 -34.09
CA ARG A 432 5.18 -1.48 -35.42
C ARG A 432 6.19 -0.63 -36.19
N LEU A 433 6.83 0.34 -35.55
CA LEU A 433 7.86 1.18 -36.17
C LEU A 433 9.14 0.39 -36.44
N ALA A 434 9.48 -0.54 -35.56
CA ALA A 434 10.67 -1.40 -35.69
C ALA A 434 10.46 -2.62 -36.62
N GLY A 435 9.22 -2.89 -37.05
CA GLY A 435 8.89 -4.11 -37.82
C GLY A 435 8.86 -5.38 -36.97
N ASP A 436 8.83 -5.26 -35.65
CA ASP A 436 8.74 -6.38 -34.70
C ASP A 436 7.29 -6.89 -34.62
N LYS A 437 7.11 -8.21 -34.71
CA LYS A 437 5.80 -8.89 -34.73
C LYS A 437 5.57 -9.77 -33.52
N ARG A 438 6.38 -9.61 -32.47
CA ARG A 438 6.21 -10.40 -31.25
C ARG A 438 4.82 -10.19 -30.65
N PRO A 439 4.17 -11.25 -30.15
CA PRO A 439 2.92 -11.14 -29.41
C PRO A 439 3.11 -10.28 -28.15
N ILE A 440 2.08 -9.51 -27.79
CA ILE A 440 2.04 -8.73 -26.56
C ILE A 440 0.82 -9.20 -25.77
N VAL A 441 1.03 -9.69 -24.56
CA VAL A 441 -0.02 -10.20 -23.66
C VAL A 441 0.08 -9.48 -22.34
N ALA A 442 -0.73 -8.43 -22.19
CA ALA A 442 -0.83 -7.66 -20.95
C ALA A 442 -1.72 -8.36 -19.92
N THR A 443 -1.38 -8.26 -18.65
CA THR A 443 -2.18 -8.82 -17.55
C THR A 443 -2.50 -7.76 -16.52
N ILE A 444 -3.77 -7.73 -16.04
CA ILE A 444 -4.28 -6.81 -15.04
C ILE A 444 -5.32 -7.53 -14.18
N GLY A 445 -5.46 -7.20 -12.89
CA GLY A 445 -6.54 -7.73 -12.04
C GLY A 445 -7.82 -6.94 -12.18
N ASP A 446 -8.93 -7.52 -11.73
CA ASP A 446 -10.28 -6.94 -11.72
C ASP A 446 -10.35 -5.57 -10.99
N SER A 447 -9.88 -5.52 -9.78
CA SER A 447 -9.82 -4.29 -8.97
C SER A 447 -8.95 -3.23 -9.65
N THR A 448 -7.77 -3.60 -10.12
CA THR A 448 -6.84 -2.68 -10.79
C THR A 448 -7.39 -2.20 -12.13
N PHE A 449 -8.13 -3.04 -12.87
CA PHE A 449 -8.80 -2.64 -14.10
C PHE A 449 -9.82 -1.52 -13.85
N ILE A 450 -10.65 -1.66 -12.81
CA ILE A 450 -11.62 -0.62 -12.43
C ILE A 450 -10.91 0.63 -11.90
N HIS A 451 -9.83 0.46 -11.13
CA HIS A 451 -9.04 1.56 -10.56
C HIS A 451 -8.41 2.46 -11.64
N SER A 452 -7.68 1.87 -12.59
CA SER A 452 -6.84 2.62 -13.55
C SER A 452 -6.74 1.99 -14.94
N GLY A 453 -7.42 0.88 -15.22
CA GLY A 453 -7.30 0.17 -16.50
C GLY A 453 -8.26 0.65 -17.58
N ILE A 454 -9.40 1.25 -17.20
CA ILE A 454 -10.46 1.66 -18.13
C ILE A 454 -9.98 2.78 -19.06
N VAL A 455 -9.40 3.85 -18.52
CA VAL A 455 -8.91 5.00 -19.30
C VAL A 455 -7.81 4.59 -20.28
N PRO A 456 -6.77 3.83 -19.88
CA PRO A 456 -5.80 3.26 -20.80
C PRO A 456 -6.41 2.38 -21.89
N LEU A 457 -7.43 1.59 -21.58
CA LEU A 457 -8.10 0.74 -22.56
C LEU A 457 -8.81 1.59 -23.64
N VAL A 458 -9.53 2.64 -23.23
CA VAL A 458 -10.14 3.60 -24.17
C VAL A 458 -9.08 4.22 -25.07
N ASN A 459 -7.95 4.64 -24.53
CA ASN A 459 -6.84 5.20 -25.31
C ASN A 459 -6.23 4.18 -26.27
N ALA A 460 -6.02 2.93 -25.83
CA ALA A 460 -5.49 1.86 -26.67
C ALA A 460 -6.41 1.53 -27.84
N VAL A 461 -7.73 1.47 -27.61
CA VAL A 461 -8.73 1.29 -28.66
C VAL A 461 -8.72 2.46 -29.65
N HIS A 462 -8.73 3.70 -29.12
CA HIS A 462 -8.71 4.92 -29.94
C HIS A 462 -7.47 5.01 -30.83
N THR A 463 -6.31 4.60 -30.34
CA THR A 463 -5.03 4.62 -31.09
C THR A 463 -4.81 3.37 -31.94
N ASN A 464 -5.81 2.49 -32.05
CA ASN A 464 -5.74 1.23 -32.79
C ASN A 464 -4.57 0.34 -32.39
N ALA A 465 -4.23 0.30 -31.10
CA ALA A 465 -3.24 -0.62 -30.56
C ALA A 465 -3.74 -2.08 -30.70
N ARG A 466 -2.81 -3.03 -30.80
CA ARG A 466 -3.10 -4.45 -31.03
C ARG A 466 -2.32 -5.31 -30.06
N PHE A 467 -3.00 -5.87 -29.08
CA PHE A 467 -2.44 -6.77 -28.07
C PHE A 467 -3.56 -7.55 -27.41
N ILE A 468 -3.20 -8.59 -26.67
CA ILE A 468 -4.12 -9.33 -25.81
C ILE A 468 -4.07 -8.69 -24.44
N LEU A 469 -5.23 -8.31 -23.88
CA LEU A 469 -5.39 -7.94 -22.49
C LEU A 469 -6.08 -9.08 -21.76
N LEU A 470 -5.40 -9.63 -20.76
CA LEU A 470 -5.93 -10.64 -19.86
C LEU A 470 -6.33 -9.98 -18.56
N ILE A 471 -7.62 -9.88 -18.27
CA ILE A 471 -8.15 -9.41 -16.99
C ILE A 471 -8.33 -10.64 -16.09
N LEU A 472 -7.57 -10.69 -15.01
CA LEU A 472 -7.60 -11.76 -14.02
C LEU A 472 -8.66 -11.42 -12.97
N ASP A 473 -9.89 -11.86 -13.21
CA ASP A 473 -11.04 -11.61 -12.33
C ASP A 473 -11.13 -12.67 -11.25
N ASN A 474 -10.72 -12.30 -10.04
CA ASN A 474 -10.82 -13.16 -8.86
C ASN A 474 -11.85 -12.68 -7.84
N HIS A 475 -12.72 -11.76 -8.24
CA HIS A 475 -13.86 -11.22 -7.51
C HIS A 475 -13.50 -10.47 -6.23
N THR A 476 -12.25 -10.01 -6.04
CA THR A 476 -11.86 -9.31 -4.81
C THR A 476 -10.49 -8.64 -4.93
N THR A 477 -10.24 -7.61 -4.12
CA THR A 477 -8.90 -7.06 -3.91
C THR A 477 -8.12 -7.98 -2.95
N ALA A 478 -7.66 -9.13 -3.49
CA ALA A 478 -7.15 -10.24 -2.68
C ALA A 478 -5.87 -9.91 -1.90
N MET A 479 -4.93 -9.18 -2.50
CA MET A 479 -3.58 -8.94 -1.95
C MET A 479 -3.61 -8.21 -0.60
N THR A 480 -4.56 -7.34 -0.38
CA THR A 480 -4.66 -6.46 0.78
C THR A 480 -5.68 -6.91 1.84
N GLY A 481 -6.26 -8.11 1.67
CA GLY A 481 -7.19 -8.69 2.64
C GLY A 481 -8.61 -8.91 2.13
N ALA A 482 -8.79 -9.12 0.81
CA ALA A 482 -10.06 -9.47 0.18
C ALA A 482 -11.16 -8.40 0.33
N GLN A 483 -10.80 -7.14 0.11
CA GLN A 483 -11.78 -6.04 0.10
C GLN A 483 -12.71 -6.12 -1.12
N PRO A 484 -13.98 -5.68 -0.97
CA PRO A 484 -14.90 -5.61 -2.09
C PRO A 484 -14.47 -4.57 -3.12
N THR A 485 -14.87 -4.81 -4.36
CA THR A 485 -14.66 -3.92 -5.50
C THR A 485 -16.01 -3.54 -6.11
N PRO A 486 -16.11 -2.54 -6.98
CA PRO A 486 -17.35 -2.25 -7.69
C PRO A 486 -17.87 -3.42 -8.56
N ALA A 487 -17.05 -4.44 -8.84
CA ALA A 487 -17.48 -5.67 -9.48
C ALA A 487 -18.20 -6.66 -8.54
N ASN A 488 -18.29 -6.36 -7.24
CA ASN A 488 -19.07 -7.11 -6.26
C ASN A 488 -20.48 -6.52 -6.09
N ASP A 489 -21.35 -7.27 -5.44
CA ASP A 489 -22.72 -6.88 -5.12
C ASP A 489 -22.90 -6.40 -3.66
N TYR A 490 -21.81 -6.08 -2.96
CA TYR A 490 -21.80 -5.57 -1.59
C TYR A 490 -20.68 -4.54 -1.37
N ILE A 491 -20.88 -3.66 -0.38
CA ILE A 491 -19.95 -2.60 0.02
C ILE A 491 -19.22 -2.96 1.33
N ALA A 492 -18.37 -2.04 1.81
CA ALA A 492 -17.54 -2.23 3.00
C ALA A 492 -18.31 -2.67 4.26
N ASP A 493 -19.54 -2.23 4.42
CA ASP A 493 -20.41 -2.60 5.56
C ASP A 493 -21.08 -3.96 5.43
N GLY A 494 -20.96 -4.60 4.27
CA GLY A 494 -21.67 -5.81 3.89
C GLY A 494 -23.09 -5.59 3.35
N ASP A 495 -23.50 -4.34 3.17
CA ASP A 495 -24.78 -3.99 2.56
C ASP A 495 -24.73 -4.27 1.06
N ILE A 496 -25.91 -4.55 0.49
CA ILE A 496 -26.07 -4.85 -0.94
C ILE A 496 -25.78 -3.60 -1.76
N ALA A 497 -25.01 -3.78 -2.84
CA ALA A 497 -24.65 -2.74 -3.79
C ALA A 497 -24.97 -3.15 -5.23
N THR A 498 -24.99 -2.19 -6.14
CA THR A 498 -25.12 -2.47 -7.57
C THR A 498 -23.77 -2.96 -8.11
N LYS A 499 -23.73 -4.19 -8.59
CA LYS A 499 -22.58 -4.77 -9.28
C LYS A 499 -22.35 -4.08 -10.63
N VAL A 500 -21.10 -3.74 -10.93
CA VAL A 500 -20.68 -3.22 -12.24
C VAL A 500 -19.93 -4.32 -12.99
N PRO A 501 -20.54 -4.97 -14.02
CA PRO A 501 -19.91 -6.09 -14.72
C PRO A 501 -18.70 -5.64 -15.55
N ILE A 502 -17.56 -6.30 -15.38
CA ILE A 502 -16.34 -6.01 -16.14
C ILE A 502 -16.52 -6.22 -17.65
N PRO A 503 -17.21 -7.30 -18.12
CA PRO A 503 -17.45 -7.48 -19.56
C PRO A 503 -18.15 -6.28 -20.21
N ASP A 504 -19.15 -5.70 -19.55
CA ASP A 504 -19.92 -4.57 -20.04
C ASP A 504 -19.05 -3.31 -20.14
N LEU A 505 -18.20 -3.07 -19.13
CA LEU A 505 -17.23 -1.97 -19.15
C LEU A 505 -16.25 -2.10 -20.30
N VAL A 506 -15.72 -3.30 -20.54
CA VAL A 506 -14.78 -3.58 -21.64
C VAL A 506 -15.44 -3.33 -22.99
N GLN A 507 -16.68 -3.79 -23.18
CA GLN A 507 -17.45 -3.53 -24.39
C GLN A 507 -17.73 -2.04 -24.59
N ALA A 508 -18.11 -1.33 -23.52
CA ALA A 508 -18.33 0.11 -23.57
C ALA A 508 -17.08 0.91 -23.95
N CYS A 509 -15.88 0.40 -23.68
CA CYS A 509 -14.60 0.97 -24.16
C CYS A 509 -14.39 0.79 -25.68
N GLY A 510 -15.27 0.09 -26.39
CA GLY A 510 -15.17 -0.14 -27.84
C GLY A 510 -14.37 -1.37 -28.24
N VAL A 511 -14.08 -2.27 -27.33
CA VAL A 511 -13.38 -3.54 -27.61
C VAL A 511 -14.32 -4.48 -28.37
N ARG A 512 -13.86 -5.01 -29.52
CA ARG A 512 -14.67 -5.90 -30.36
C ARG A 512 -14.49 -7.38 -30.05
N PHE A 513 -13.38 -7.77 -29.50
CA PHE A 513 -13.10 -9.13 -29.07
C PHE A 513 -13.11 -9.19 -27.55
N VAL A 514 -14.20 -9.65 -26.96
CA VAL A 514 -14.38 -9.84 -25.52
C VAL A 514 -14.82 -11.27 -25.25
N ARG A 515 -14.10 -12.00 -24.43
CA ARG A 515 -14.45 -13.36 -24.03
C ARG A 515 -14.24 -13.53 -22.52
N VAL A 516 -15.08 -14.35 -21.92
CA VAL A 516 -14.97 -14.79 -20.52
C VAL A 516 -14.65 -16.28 -20.53
N ALA A 517 -13.67 -16.70 -19.75
CA ALA A 517 -13.28 -18.11 -19.66
C ALA A 517 -12.69 -18.44 -18.30
N ASP A 518 -12.90 -19.68 -17.84
CA ASP A 518 -12.24 -20.19 -16.62
C ASP A 518 -10.81 -20.63 -16.96
N PRO A 519 -9.77 -20.06 -16.33
CA PRO A 519 -8.38 -20.46 -16.57
C PRO A 519 -8.05 -21.87 -16.06
N TYR A 520 -8.94 -22.52 -15.31
CA TYR A 520 -8.77 -23.93 -14.95
C TYR A 520 -9.03 -24.88 -16.12
N ASP A 521 -9.82 -24.46 -17.11
CA ASP A 521 -10.01 -25.19 -18.36
C ASP A 521 -8.86 -24.90 -19.33
N GLN A 522 -7.63 -25.37 -18.99
CA GLN A 522 -6.38 -24.94 -19.66
C GLN A 522 -6.41 -25.13 -21.18
N LYS A 523 -6.95 -26.24 -21.69
CA LYS A 523 -7.00 -26.50 -23.14
C LYS A 523 -7.95 -25.57 -23.90
N PRO A 524 -9.23 -25.37 -23.49
CA PRO A 524 -10.09 -24.35 -24.04
C PRO A 524 -9.50 -22.94 -23.90
N PHE A 525 -8.86 -22.64 -22.77
CA PHE A 525 -8.22 -21.35 -22.51
C PHE A 525 -7.04 -21.09 -23.48
N GLU A 526 -6.21 -22.11 -23.75
CA GLU A 526 -5.15 -22.05 -24.77
C GLU A 526 -5.70 -21.81 -26.17
N ALA A 527 -6.78 -22.48 -26.56
CA ALA A 527 -7.43 -22.27 -27.84
C ALA A 527 -7.94 -20.84 -27.99
N LEU A 528 -8.52 -20.29 -26.92
CA LEU A 528 -9.01 -18.91 -26.88
C LEU A 528 -7.88 -17.88 -26.98
N LEU A 529 -6.73 -18.11 -26.34
CA LEU A 529 -5.54 -17.26 -26.47
C LEU A 529 -5.04 -17.22 -27.93
N LYS A 530 -5.06 -18.35 -28.62
CA LYS A 530 -4.69 -18.43 -30.07
C LYS A 530 -5.70 -17.69 -30.95
N GLU A 531 -7.02 -17.79 -30.66
CA GLU A 531 -8.07 -17.03 -31.33
C GLU A 531 -7.87 -15.51 -31.14
N ALA A 532 -7.61 -15.08 -29.92
CA ALA A 532 -7.31 -13.68 -29.58
C ALA A 532 -6.08 -13.17 -30.34
N GLN A 533 -5.01 -13.97 -30.41
CA GLN A 533 -3.81 -13.62 -31.19
C GLN A 533 -4.12 -13.47 -32.69
N ALA A 534 -4.88 -14.38 -33.25
CA ALA A 534 -5.30 -14.31 -34.65
C ALA A 534 -6.14 -13.05 -34.92
N PHE A 535 -7.04 -12.68 -33.98
CA PHE A 535 -7.80 -11.44 -34.07
C PHE A 535 -6.88 -10.21 -34.05
N THR A 536 -5.91 -10.12 -33.15
CA THR A 536 -5.00 -8.96 -33.09
C THR A 536 -4.20 -8.77 -34.36
N GLN A 537 -3.94 -9.84 -35.11
CA GLN A 537 -3.18 -9.83 -36.38
C GLN A 537 -4.05 -9.61 -37.61
N SER A 538 -5.36 -9.73 -37.51
CA SER A 538 -6.30 -9.58 -38.62
C SER A 538 -6.33 -8.13 -39.15
N PRO A 539 -6.79 -7.90 -40.38
CA PRO A 539 -6.95 -6.54 -40.94
C PRO A 539 -7.81 -5.63 -40.07
N GLU A 540 -8.85 -6.18 -39.48
CA GLU A 540 -9.75 -5.48 -38.57
C GLU A 540 -9.38 -5.65 -37.08
N GLY A 541 -8.16 -6.13 -36.83
CA GLY A 541 -7.68 -6.39 -35.49
C GLY A 541 -7.60 -5.15 -34.60
N GLY A 542 -7.53 -5.37 -33.30
CA GLY A 542 -7.43 -4.35 -32.26
C GLY A 542 -6.98 -4.98 -30.94
N VAL A 543 -7.36 -4.36 -29.83
CA VAL A 543 -7.20 -4.99 -28.53
C VAL A 543 -8.16 -6.16 -28.41
N ALA A 544 -7.65 -7.34 -28.04
CA ALA A 544 -8.45 -8.51 -27.69
C ALA A 544 -8.46 -8.66 -26.17
N VAL A 545 -9.64 -8.71 -25.56
CA VAL A 545 -9.77 -8.85 -24.10
C VAL A 545 -10.30 -10.22 -23.75
N ILE A 546 -9.59 -10.92 -22.88
CA ILE A 546 -10.03 -12.16 -22.23
C ILE A 546 -10.17 -11.89 -20.74
N ILE A 547 -11.31 -12.20 -20.17
CA ILE A 547 -11.57 -12.12 -18.74
C ILE A 547 -11.43 -13.54 -18.19
N ALA A 548 -10.37 -13.77 -17.45
CA ALA A 548 -10.10 -15.05 -16.77
C ALA A 548 -10.83 -15.03 -15.44
N ASP A 549 -12.07 -15.54 -15.47
CA ASP A 549 -13.03 -15.47 -14.37
C ASP A 549 -12.96 -16.71 -13.51
N ARG A 550 -12.46 -16.55 -12.29
CA ARG A 550 -12.51 -17.56 -11.24
C ARG A 550 -12.26 -16.96 -9.87
N PRO A 551 -13.14 -17.18 -8.87
CA PRO A 551 -12.99 -16.63 -7.51
C PRO A 551 -11.65 -16.96 -6.85
N CYS A 552 -11.19 -16.02 -6.00
CA CYS A 552 -9.97 -16.22 -5.22
C CYS A 552 -10.14 -17.36 -4.21
N ILE A 553 -9.21 -18.28 -4.22
CA ILE A 553 -9.20 -19.47 -3.35
C ILE A 553 -9.19 -19.16 -1.85
N LEU A 554 -8.70 -17.99 -1.44
CA LEU A 554 -8.65 -17.57 -0.05
C LEU A 554 -9.88 -16.77 0.38
N TYR A 555 -10.67 -16.30 -0.58
CA TYR A 555 -11.81 -15.42 -0.33
C TYR A 555 -13.08 -16.18 -0.02
N ASP A 556 -13.37 -17.24 -0.74
CA ASP A 556 -14.57 -18.03 -0.56
C ASP A 556 -14.30 -19.19 0.42
N ARG A 557 -15.08 -19.24 1.52
CA ARG A 557 -15.03 -20.33 2.49
C ARG A 557 -15.76 -21.58 2.02
N THR A 558 -16.42 -21.52 0.86
CA THR A 558 -16.97 -22.68 0.18
C THR A 558 -15.84 -23.58 -0.35
N PRO A 559 -16.08 -24.86 -0.61
CA PRO A 559 -15.05 -25.75 -1.14
C PRO A 559 -14.47 -25.12 -2.40
N VAL A 560 -13.21 -24.80 -2.33
CA VAL A 560 -12.42 -24.08 -3.33
C VAL A 560 -12.45 -24.75 -4.70
N VAL A 561 -12.77 -26.02 -4.73
CA VAL A 561 -12.87 -26.84 -5.93
C VAL A 561 -14.18 -27.58 -5.85
N GLU A 562 -15.14 -27.21 -6.69
CA GLU A 562 -16.45 -27.88 -6.77
C GLU A 562 -16.31 -29.36 -7.10
N SER A 563 -15.27 -29.71 -7.84
CA SER A 563 -14.91 -31.09 -8.19
C SER A 563 -13.42 -31.31 -7.91
N PRO A 564 -13.03 -31.71 -6.69
CA PRO A 564 -11.64 -31.97 -6.36
C PRO A 564 -11.06 -33.12 -7.21
N VAL A 565 -9.88 -32.89 -7.75
CA VAL A 565 -9.10 -33.88 -8.50
C VAL A 565 -7.81 -34.16 -7.72
N PRO A 566 -7.85 -35.08 -6.72
CA PRO A 566 -6.67 -35.48 -6.02
C PRO A 566 -5.64 -36.04 -6.99
N VAL A 567 -4.40 -35.62 -6.88
CA VAL A 567 -3.35 -36.01 -7.81
C VAL A 567 -2.25 -36.78 -7.10
N VAL A 568 -1.55 -37.63 -7.84
CA VAL A 568 -0.35 -38.33 -7.42
C VAL A 568 0.73 -38.17 -8.48
N ILE A 569 1.98 -38.32 -8.08
CA ILE A 569 3.11 -38.42 -8.99
C ILE A 569 3.55 -39.87 -9.07
N THR A 570 3.54 -40.41 -10.29
CA THR A 570 3.89 -41.84 -10.51
C THR A 570 5.38 -42.08 -10.26
N GLU A 571 5.77 -43.37 -10.13
CA GLU A 571 7.16 -43.71 -9.81
C GLU A 571 8.14 -43.45 -10.96
N GLU A 572 7.65 -43.30 -12.18
CA GLU A 572 8.45 -42.95 -13.36
C GLU A 572 8.97 -41.49 -13.35
N CYS A 573 8.55 -40.67 -12.40
CA CYS A 573 9.05 -39.32 -12.27
C CYS A 573 10.56 -39.27 -12.04
N ASP A 574 11.28 -38.70 -12.98
CA ASP A 574 12.75 -38.60 -13.02
C ASP A 574 13.31 -37.31 -12.43
N GLY A 575 12.49 -36.52 -11.73
CA GLY A 575 12.94 -35.29 -11.09
C GLY A 575 13.37 -34.17 -12.05
N CYS A 576 12.87 -34.14 -13.29
CA CYS A 576 13.22 -33.13 -14.30
C CYS A 576 12.87 -31.68 -13.89
N ARG A 577 12.08 -31.46 -12.84
CA ARG A 577 11.70 -30.19 -12.19
C ARG A 577 10.85 -29.26 -13.04
N TYR A 578 10.49 -29.59 -14.27
CA TYR A 578 9.73 -28.69 -15.15
C TYR A 578 8.41 -28.21 -14.47
N CYS A 579 7.65 -29.12 -13.85
CA CYS A 579 6.42 -28.76 -13.13
C CYS A 579 6.67 -27.86 -11.91
N VAL A 580 7.83 -27.99 -11.24
CA VAL A 580 8.21 -27.11 -10.12
C VAL A 580 8.61 -25.72 -10.61
N GLU A 581 9.33 -25.62 -11.73
CA GLU A 581 9.88 -24.37 -12.25
C GLU A 581 8.90 -23.61 -13.16
N ALA A 582 8.14 -24.31 -14.01
CA ALA A 582 7.24 -23.69 -14.96
C ALA A 582 5.84 -23.43 -14.39
N PHE A 583 5.32 -24.32 -13.56
CA PHE A 583 4.02 -24.16 -12.90
C PHE A 583 4.14 -23.53 -11.52
N GLU A 584 5.25 -23.75 -10.84
CA GLU A 584 5.65 -23.09 -9.58
C GLU A 584 4.64 -23.22 -8.42
N CYS A 585 3.90 -24.35 -8.34
CA CYS A 585 2.97 -24.58 -7.26
C CYS A 585 3.72 -24.88 -5.94
N PRO A 586 3.41 -24.20 -4.80
CA PRO A 586 4.03 -24.48 -3.51
C PRO A 586 3.86 -25.93 -3.02
N ALA A 587 2.82 -26.62 -3.50
CA ALA A 587 2.58 -28.03 -3.17
C ALA A 587 3.49 -29.01 -3.94
N LEU A 588 4.14 -28.57 -5.03
CA LEU A 588 5.11 -29.41 -5.79
C LEU A 588 6.50 -29.20 -5.21
N VAL A 589 7.05 -30.21 -4.57
CA VAL A 589 8.31 -30.15 -3.84
C VAL A 589 9.32 -31.15 -4.43
N LEU A 590 10.49 -30.66 -4.81
CA LEU A 590 11.58 -31.51 -5.22
C LEU A 590 12.18 -32.21 -3.98
N ARG A 591 12.40 -33.50 -4.04
CA ARG A 591 13.09 -34.25 -2.97
C ARG A 591 14.51 -33.67 -2.74
N PRO A 592 15.05 -33.78 -1.52
CA PRO A 592 16.41 -33.33 -1.22
C PRO A 592 17.48 -34.01 -2.09
N ASP A 593 17.30 -35.29 -2.42
CA ASP A 593 18.17 -36.07 -3.31
C ASP A 593 17.96 -35.73 -4.81
N LYS A 594 16.99 -34.88 -5.12
CA LYS A 594 16.59 -34.44 -6.47
C LYS A 594 16.15 -35.59 -7.39
N SER A 595 15.82 -36.77 -6.85
CA SER A 595 15.43 -37.94 -7.62
C SER A 595 14.05 -37.84 -8.23
N ARG A 596 13.12 -37.15 -7.57
CA ARG A 596 11.74 -36.95 -8.04
C ARG A 596 11.07 -35.74 -7.39
N VAL A 597 9.92 -35.34 -7.93
CA VAL A 597 9.02 -34.36 -7.34
C VAL A 597 7.97 -35.09 -6.50
N ASP A 598 7.63 -34.55 -5.35
CA ASP A 598 6.55 -35.04 -4.49
C ASP A 598 5.47 -33.93 -4.34
N ILE A 599 4.30 -34.32 -3.82
CA ILE A 599 3.21 -33.41 -3.49
C ILE A 599 3.17 -33.24 -1.97
N ASP A 600 3.28 -32.01 -1.49
CA ASP A 600 3.00 -31.69 -0.09
C ASP A 600 1.48 -31.59 0.10
N TYR A 601 0.86 -32.70 0.54
CA TYR A 601 -0.59 -32.76 0.77
C TYR A 601 -1.09 -31.90 1.93
N ARG A 602 -0.20 -31.29 2.73
CA ARG A 602 -0.59 -30.35 3.79
C ARG A 602 -1.02 -29.01 3.21
N VAL A 603 -0.55 -28.67 2.00
CA VAL A 603 -0.86 -27.41 1.32
C VAL A 603 -1.56 -27.61 -0.03
N CYS A 604 -1.59 -28.84 -0.56
CA CYS A 604 -2.34 -29.18 -1.77
C CYS A 604 -3.85 -29.00 -1.52
N VAL A 605 -4.55 -28.44 -2.49
CA VAL A 605 -6.01 -28.18 -2.43
C VAL A 605 -6.78 -29.05 -3.45
N ASP A 606 -6.14 -30.06 -4.00
CA ASP A 606 -6.70 -31.02 -4.97
C ASP A 606 -7.37 -30.35 -6.21
N CYS A 607 -6.79 -29.25 -6.70
CA CYS A 607 -7.33 -28.53 -7.86
C CYS A 607 -7.03 -29.19 -9.21
N GLY A 608 -6.15 -30.19 -9.27
CA GLY A 608 -5.79 -30.91 -10.50
C GLY A 608 -4.96 -30.13 -11.53
N GLN A 609 -4.75 -28.81 -11.34
CA GLN A 609 -4.17 -27.92 -12.35
C GLN A 609 -2.70 -28.22 -12.69
N CYS A 610 -2.00 -29.00 -11.88
CA CYS A 610 -0.62 -29.43 -12.15
C CYS A 610 -0.51 -30.64 -13.10
N ILE A 611 -1.63 -31.28 -13.46
CA ILE A 611 -1.63 -32.44 -14.39
C ILE A 611 -1.03 -32.02 -15.72
N ASP A 612 -1.55 -30.97 -16.33
CA ASP A 612 -1.06 -30.45 -17.62
C ASP A 612 0.33 -29.79 -17.53
N ALA A 613 0.81 -29.49 -16.30
CA ALA A 613 2.16 -29.01 -16.09
C ALA A 613 3.23 -30.11 -16.19
N CYS A 614 2.86 -31.37 -16.15
CA CYS A 614 3.78 -32.46 -16.38
C CYS A 614 3.75 -32.92 -17.83
N TYR A 615 4.61 -32.38 -18.68
CA TYR A 615 4.66 -32.76 -20.11
C TYR A 615 4.99 -34.23 -20.37
N LYS A 616 5.48 -34.94 -19.34
CA LYS A 616 5.74 -36.38 -19.40
C LYS A 616 4.56 -37.22 -18.91
N GLY A 617 3.50 -36.60 -18.39
CA GLY A 617 2.30 -37.30 -17.94
C GLY A 617 2.43 -38.02 -16.60
N PHE A 618 3.45 -37.74 -15.79
CA PHE A 618 3.69 -38.43 -14.49
C PHE A 618 2.87 -37.86 -13.33
N ILE A 619 2.14 -36.76 -13.53
CA ILE A 619 1.16 -36.25 -12.57
C ILE A 619 -0.21 -36.70 -13.05
N VAL A 620 -0.87 -37.55 -12.31
CA VAL A 620 -2.14 -38.16 -12.72
C VAL A 620 -3.18 -38.08 -11.59
N PRO A 621 -4.49 -38.11 -11.92
CA PRO A 621 -5.52 -38.31 -10.89
C PRO A 621 -5.26 -39.58 -10.06
N ARG A 622 -5.48 -39.50 -8.74
CA ARG A 622 -5.22 -40.59 -7.82
C ARG A 622 -6.01 -41.86 -8.16
N GLU A 623 -7.22 -41.71 -8.66
CA GLU A 623 -8.08 -42.83 -9.05
C GLU A 623 -7.48 -43.66 -10.20
N LEU A 624 -6.73 -43.04 -11.09
CA LEU A 624 -6.08 -43.72 -12.21
C LEU A 624 -4.80 -44.48 -11.80
N ALA A 625 -4.17 -44.08 -10.70
CA ALA A 625 -2.95 -44.71 -10.20
C ALA A 625 -3.21 -46.00 -9.40
N THR A 626 -4.46 -46.26 -8.97
CA THR A 626 -4.84 -47.48 -8.21
C THR A 626 -5.40 -48.59 -9.08
N SER A 627 -5.47 -48.41 -10.41
CA SER A 627 -6.02 -49.35 -11.38
C SER A 627 -4.94 -50.19 -12.11
N GLU A 628 -3.67 -50.06 -11.72
CA GLU A 628 -2.56 -50.93 -12.07
C GLU A 628 -2.06 -51.67 -10.81
#